data_1a7ff5da25aed85741304201cfa94690
#
_entry.id   1a7ff5da25aed85741304201cfa94690
#
_cell.length_a   1.000
_cell.length_b   1.000
_cell.length_c   1.000
_cell.angle_alpha   90.00
_cell.angle_beta   90.00
_cell.angle_gamma   90.00
#
_symmetry.space_group_name_H-M   'P 1'
#
loop_
_entity.id
_entity.type
_entity.pdbx_description
1 polymer ?
#
loop_
_entity_poly.entity_id
_entity_poly.type
_entity_poly.pdbx_seq_one_letter_code
_entity_poly.pdbx_strand_id
1 'polypeptide(L)'
;MNGLAQRYLIAAVLAGSCGMMLGIGMGITHDFRLAPLHVHLNLLGWVTFAIYGLTFRALPEAATQGLARVQFWLAATGLVVFCGGLAALRLDYAAGFPFAVTGSFMTLGAMLCFGGVLLRAFAEPRAASHVLPAGRTA
;
A
#
# COMPACT_ATOMS: atom_id res chain seq x y z
N MET A 1 -14.43 -11.04 5.20
CA MET A 1 -13.40 -10.16 4.58
C MET A 1 -12.13 -10.31 5.40
N ASN A 2 -10.97 -10.53 4.77
CA ASN A 2 -9.74 -10.57 5.55
C ASN A 2 -9.38 -9.15 6.03
N GLY A 3 -8.98 -9.03 7.31
CA GLY A 3 -8.73 -7.72 7.94
C GLY A 3 -7.59 -6.94 7.30
N LEU A 4 -6.64 -7.61 6.61
CA LEU A 4 -5.51 -6.97 5.95
C LEU A 4 -5.96 -6.22 4.68
N ALA A 5 -6.77 -6.85 3.83
CA ALA A 5 -7.33 -6.20 2.65
C ALA A 5 -8.15 -4.96 3.02
N GLN A 6 -8.97 -5.08 4.08
CA GLN A 6 -9.76 -3.95 4.57
C GLN A 6 -8.89 -2.79 5.06
N ARG A 7 -7.83 -3.07 5.82
CA ARG A 7 -6.88 -2.05 6.28
C ARG A 7 -6.25 -1.29 5.13
N TYR A 8 -5.81 -1.99 4.08
CA TYR A 8 -5.25 -1.35 2.89
C TYR A 8 -6.25 -0.47 2.17
N LEU A 9 -7.50 -0.93 1.97
CA LEU A 9 -8.52 -0.14 1.28
C LEU A 9 -8.91 1.11 2.06
N ILE A 10 -9.01 1.02 3.40
CA ILE A 10 -9.25 2.19 4.25
C ILE A 10 -8.07 3.18 4.16
N ALA A 11 -6.85 2.68 4.30
CA ALA A 11 -5.66 3.52 4.20
C ALA A 11 -5.53 4.18 2.80
N ALA A 12 -5.89 3.47 1.73
CA ALA A 12 -5.94 4.01 0.38
C ALA A 12 -6.92 5.20 0.27
N VAL A 13 -8.15 5.03 0.76
CA VAL A 13 -9.14 6.11 0.74
C VAL A 13 -8.68 7.32 1.54
N LEU A 14 -8.10 7.11 2.72
CA LEU A 14 -7.58 8.21 3.54
C LEU A 14 -6.44 8.95 2.82
N ALA A 15 -5.47 8.23 2.28
CA ALA A 15 -4.35 8.84 1.56
C ALA A 15 -4.82 9.61 0.31
N GLY A 16 -5.74 9.02 -0.48
CA GLY A 16 -6.32 9.66 -1.65
C GLY A 16 -7.10 10.92 -1.30
N SER A 17 -7.90 10.87 -0.22
CA SER A 17 -8.63 12.05 0.26
C SER A 17 -7.68 13.17 0.68
N CYS A 18 -6.61 12.85 1.43
CA CYS A 18 -5.58 13.82 1.79
C CYS A 18 -4.88 14.39 0.56
N GLY A 19 -4.53 13.53 -0.42
CA GLY A 19 -3.94 13.96 -1.67
C GLY A 19 -4.85 14.91 -2.45
N MET A 20 -6.13 14.58 -2.58
CA MET A 20 -7.11 15.45 -3.28
C MET A 20 -7.31 16.79 -2.56
N MET A 21 -7.45 16.79 -1.24
CA MET A 21 -7.56 18.04 -0.46
C MET A 21 -6.34 18.93 -0.65
N LEU A 22 -5.13 18.33 -0.65
CA LEU A 22 -3.90 19.07 -0.92
C LEU A 22 -3.89 19.66 -2.33
N GLY A 23 -4.33 18.91 -3.33
CA GLY A 23 -4.46 19.37 -4.72
C GLY A 23 -5.41 20.55 -4.86
N ILE A 24 -6.58 20.50 -4.20
CA ILE A 24 -7.56 21.58 -4.16
C ILE A 24 -6.94 22.83 -3.49
N GLY A 25 -6.27 22.64 -2.34
CA GLY A 25 -5.59 23.74 -1.64
C GLY A 25 -4.55 24.44 -2.50
N MET A 26 -3.70 23.68 -3.20
CA MET A 26 -2.73 24.23 -4.13
C MET A 26 -3.38 24.99 -5.29
N GLY A 27 -4.50 24.47 -5.82
CA GLY A 27 -5.24 25.15 -6.89
C GLY A 27 -5.85 26.50 -6.45
N ILE A 28 -6.34 26.57 -5.19
CA ILE A 28 -6.90 27.82 -4.63
C ILE A 28 -5.82 28.85 -4.33
N THR A 29 -4.71 28.40 -3.74
CA THR A 29 -3.63 29.30 -3.28
C THR A 29 -2.62 29.66 -4.38
N HIS A 30 -2.64 28.93 -5.50
CA HIS A 30 -1.61 28.97 -6.55
C HIS A 30 -0.19 28.69 -6.03
N ASP A 31 -0.06 28.01 -4.87
CA ASP A 31 1.20 27.56 -4.31
C ASP A 31 1.40 26.06 -4.55
N PHE A 32 2.26 25.71 -5.48
CA PHE A 32 2.52 24.33 -5.92
C PHE A 32 3.76 23.70 -5.30
N ARG A 33 4.31 24.29 -4.24
CA ARG A 33 5.49 23.73 -3.56
C ARG A 33 5.29 22.28 -3.11
N LEU A 34 4.08 21.92 -2.70
CA LEU A 34 3.72 20.58 -2.24
C LEU A 34 3.21 19.66 -3.38
N ALA A 35 3.34 20.04 -4.66
CA ALA A 35 2.94 19.18 -5.76
C ALA A 35 3.59 17.78 -5.74
N PRO A 36 4.89 17.62 -5.41
CA PRO A 36 5.48 16.29 -5.27
C PRO A 36 4.82 15.45 -4.16
N LEU A 37 4.43 16.07 -3.03
CA LEU A 37 3.72 15.39 -1.97
C LEU A 37 2.33 14.91 -2.43
N HIS A 38 1.57 15.79 -3.11
CA HIS A 38 0.28 15.44 -3.72
C HIS A 38 0.39 14.21 -4.63
N VAL A 39 1.38 14.20 -5.52
CA VAL A 39 1.60 13.08 -6.45
C VAL A 39 1.87 11.77 -5.69
N HIS A 40 2.76 11.79 -4.70
CA HIS A 40 3.12 10.57 -3.97
C HIS A 40 2.00 10.07 -3.06
N LEU A 41 1.21 10.95 -2.43
CA LEU A 41 0.02 10.54 -1.68
C LEU A 41 -0.98 9.81 -2.57
N ASN A 42 -1.18 10.28 -3.81
CA ASN A 42 -2.08 9.63 -4.75
C ASN A 42 -1.49 8.34 -5.32
N LEU A 43 -0.22 8.29 -5.71
CA LEU A 43 0.37 7.11 -6.31
C LEU A 43 0.72 6.03 -5.28
N LEU A 44 1.49 6.37 -4.24
CA LEU A 44 1.92 5.39 -3.23
C LEU A 44 0.83 5.13 -2.18
N GLY A 45 0.12 6.17 -1.77
CA GLY A 45 -0.91 6.04 -0.75
C GLY A 45 -2.22 5.49 -1.31
N TRP A 46 -2.80 6.11 -2.34
CA TRP A 46 -4.10 5.67 -2.87
C TRP A 46 -3.96 4.50 -3.83
N VAL A 47 -3.30 4.69 -4.97
CA VAL A 47 -3.28 3.67 -6.04
C VAL A 47 -2.58 2.40 -5.59
N THR A 48 -1.37 2.50 -5.05
CA THR A 48 -0.60 1.32 -4.63
C THR A 48 -1.28 0.57 -3.48
N PHE A 49 -1.81 1.27 -2.49
CA PHE A 49 -2.54 0.63 -1.38
C PHE A 49 -3.85 0.00 -1.83
N ALA A 50 -4.57 0.61 -2.78
CA ALA A 50 -5.75 0.01 -3.36
C ALA A 50 -5.40 -1.29 -4.10
N ILE A 51 -4.31 -1.30 -4.88
CA ILE A 51 -3.82 -2.51 -5.55
C ILE A 51 -3.47 -3.60 -4.54
N TYR A 52 -2.72 -3.28 -3.46
CA TYR A 52 -2.42 -4.24 -2.41
C TYR A 52 -3.70 -4.80 -1.77
N GLY A 53 -4.64 -3.93 -1.41
CA GLY A 53 -5.90 -4.33 -0.79
C GLY A 53 -6.75 -5.22 -1.69
N LEU A 54 -6.88 -4.88 -2.96
CA LEU A 54 -7.62 -5.68 -3.95
C LEU A 54 -6.95 -7.03 -4.20
N THR A 55 -5.61 -7.05 -4.28
CA THR A 55 -4.86 -8.30 -4.43
C THR A 55 -5.06 -9.23 -3.24
N PHE A 56 -4.95 -8.73 -2.00
CA PHE A 56 -5.21 -9.53 -0.80
C PHE A 56 -6.67 -9.93 -0.64
N ARG A 57 -7.60 -9.20 -1.26
CA ARG A 57 -9.00 -9.62 -1.34
C ARG A 57 -9.18 -10.77 -2.34
N ALA A 58 -8.49 -10.70 -3.48
CA ALA A 58 -8.55 -11.73 -4.53
C ALA A 58 -7.79 -13.01 -4.14
N LEU A 59 -6.74 -12.89 -3.32
CA LEU A 59 -5.88 -13.99 -2.84
C LEU A 59 -5.88 -14.01 -1.30
N PRO A 60 -6.95 -14.49 -0.65
CA PRO A 60 -7.09 -14.46 0.82
C PRO A 60 -5.99 -15.22 1.55
N GLU A 61 -5.51 -16.33 1.00
CA GLU A 61 -4.41 -17.14 1.53
C GLU A 61 -3.09 -16.36 1.56
N ALA A 62 -2.84 -15.50 0.59
CA ALA A 62 -1.66 -14.63 0.58
C ALA A 62 -1.67 -13.65 1.76
N ALA A 63 -2.85 -13.18 2.16
CA ALA A 63 -3.02 -12.26 3.28
C ALA A 63 -2.77 -12.89 4.66
N THR A 64 -2.76 -14.21 4.78
CA THR A 64 -2.47 -14.93 6.03
C THR A 64 -0.98 -15.06 6.31
N GLN A 65 -0.14 -14.88 5.30
CA GLN A 65 1.31 -14.97 5.43
C GLN A 65 1.85 -13.91 6.41
N GLY A 66 2.80 -14.29 7.25
CA GLY A 66 3.48 -13.35 8.16
C GLY A 66 4.13 -12.18 7.41
N LEU A 67 4.71 -12.47 6.24
CA LEU A 67 5.33 -11.48 5.35
C LEU A 67 4.33 -10.41 4.88
N ALA A 68 3.06 -10.76 4.64
CA ALA A 68 2.03 -9.79 4.23
C ALA A 68 1.71 -8.78 5.35
N ARG A 69 1.79 -9.19 6.62
CA ARG A 69 1.65 -8.27 7.78
C ARG A 69 2.84 -7.33 7.91
N VAL A 70 4.06 -7.86 7.76
CA VAL A 70 5.28 -7.04 7.75
C VAL A 70 5.22 -6.02 6.61
N GLN A 71 4.83 -6.47 5.42
CA GLN A 71 4.67 -5.63 4.23
C GLN A 71 3.66 -4.48 4.47
N PHE A 72 2.52 -4.74 5.15
CA PHE A 72 1.56 -3.69 5.48
C PHE A 72 2.16 -2.60 6.36
N TRP A 73 2.81 -2.98 7.47
CA TRP A 73 3.38 -2.00 8.38
C TRP A 73 4.54 -1.24 7.74
N LEU A 74 5.37 -1.92 6.94
CA LEU A 74 6.46 -1.28 6.22
C LEU A 74 5.95 -0.29 5.17
N ALA A 75 4.87 -0.63 4.45
CA ALA A 75 4.24 0.27 3.49
C ALA A 75 3.58 1.48 4.18
N ALA A 76 2.81 1.25 5.24
CA ALA A 76 2.08 2.30 5.94
C ALA A 76 3.01 3.29 6.64
N THR A 77 3.99 2.78 7.41
CA THR A 77 4.98 3.63 8.08
C THR A 77 5.91 4.30 7.06
N GLY A 78 6.32 3.58 6.02
CA GLY A 78 7.14 4.12 4.93
C GLY A 78 6.47 5.28 4.21
N LEU A 79 5.17 5.17 3.91
CA LEU A 79 4.40 6.25 3.30
C LEU A 79 4.38 7.50 4.20
N VAL A 80 4.11 7.34 5.50
CA VAL A 80 4.04 8.46 6.45
C VAL A 80 5.40 9.13 6.59
N VAL A 81 6.47 8.35 6.78
CA VAL A 81 7.84 8.86 6.93
C VAL A 81 8.30 9.57 5.65
N PHE A 82 8.04 8.96 4.50
CA PHE A 82 8.38 9.53 3.20
C PHE A 82 7.65 10.86 2.94
N CYS A 83 6.32 10.86 3.10
CA CYS A 83 5.50 12.04 2.85
C CYS A 83 5.81 13.17 3.84
N GLY A 84 6.02 12.84 5.12
CA GLY A 84 6.44 13.81 6.13
C GLY A 84 7.80 14.43 5.83
N GLY A 85 8.80 13.62 5.47
CA GLY A 85 10.12 14.08 5.04
C GLY A 85 10.06 14.94 3.78
N LEU A 86 9.27 14.53 2.80
CA LEU A 86 9.09 15.27 1.55
C LEU A 86 8.39 16.61 1.79
N ALA A 87 7.35 16.63 2.63
CA ALA A 87 6.68 17.86 3.02
C ALA A 87 7.65 18.85 3.69
N ALA A 88 8.44 18.37 4.66
CA ALA A 88 9.44 19.17 5.33
C ALA A 88 10.46 19.79 4.35
N LEU A 89 11.00 18.97 3.43
CA LEU A 89 11.91 19.46 2.39
C LEU A 89 11.30 20.52 1.49
N ARG A 90 10.04 20.36 1.11
CA ARG A 90 9.34 21.32 0.24
C ARG A 90 8.95 22.62 0.95
N LEU A 91 9.00 22.61 2.29
CA LEU A 91 8.82 23.76 3.16
C LEU A 91 10.15 24.29 3.70
N ASP A 92 11.27 23.98 3.05
CA ASP A 92 12.63 24.48 3.32
C ASP A 92 13.22 24.00 4.66
N TYR A 93 12.69 22.89 5.23
CA TYR A 93 13.29 22.25 6.41
C TYR A 93 14.27 21.15 5.97
N ALA A 94 15.57 21.43 6.01
CA ALA A 94 16.62 20.49 5.59
C ALA A 94 16.59 19.16 6.37
N ALA A 95 16.11 19.16 7.62
CA ALA A 95 15.89 17.95 8.42
C ALA A 95 14.92 16.93 7.79
N GLY A 96 14.13 17.33 6.79
CA GLY A 96 13.26 16.43 6.03
C GLY A 96 14.01 15.40 5.17
N PHE A 97 15.26 15.70 4.76
CA PHE A 97 15.99 14.84 3.83
C PHE A 97 16.19 13.39 4.32
N PRO A 98 16.71 13.12 5.52
CA PRO A 98 16.88 11.75 6.00
C PRO A 98 15.56 10.99 6.11
N PHE A 99 14.46 11.65 6.47
CA PHE A 99 13.13 11.02 6.52
C PHE A 99 12.62 10.67 5.12
N ALA A 100 12.76 11.56 4.14
CA ALA A 100 12.36 11.27 2.78
C ALA A 100 13.16 10.09 2.21
N VAL A 101 14.47 10.04 2.42
CA VAL A 101 15.32 8.92 1.98
C VAL A 101 14.93 7.62 2.69
N THR A 102 14.82 7.63 4.02
CA THR A 102 14.43 6.44 4.80
C THR A 102 13.06 5.91 4.36
N GLY A 103 12.06 6.80 4.24
CA GLY A 103 10.73 6.43 3.78
C GLY A 103 10.72 5.85 2.36
N SER A 104 11.59 6.34 1.45
CA SER A 104 11.76 5.79 0.11
C SER A 104 12.24 4.34 0.15
N PHE A 105 13.25 4.03 0.98
CA PHE A 105 13.71 2.65 1.15
C PHE A 105 12.66 1.75 1.80
N MET A 106 11.87 2.27 2.74
CA MET A 106 10.78 1.52 3.35
C MET A 106 9.69 1.19 2.33
N THR A 107 9.27 2.14 1.49
CA THR A 107 8.27 1.90 0.45
C THR A 107 8.77 0.93 -0.62
N LEU A 108 10.04 1.03 -1.02
CA LEU A 108 10.68 0.05 -1.90
C LEU A 108 10.71 -1.34 -1.25
N GLY A 109 11.14 -1.44 0.00
CA GLY A 109 11.14 -2.71 0.76
C GLY A 109 9.75 -3.32 0.86
N ALA A 110 8.71 -2.52 1.09
CA ALA A 110 7.32 -2.97 1.10
C ALA A 110 6.90 -3.54 -0.27
N MET A 111 7.30 -2.91 -1.38
CA MET A 111 7.03 -3.40 -2.73
C MET A 111 7.73 -4.75 -2.98
N LEU A 112 8.99 -4.89 -2.57
CA LEU A 112 9.73 -6.15 -2.70
C LEU A 112 9.11 -7.26 -1.83
N CYS A 113 8.69 -6.94 -0.60
CA CYS A 113 7.95 -7.88 0.25
C CYS A 113 6.63 -8.33 -0.40
N PHE A 114 5.90 -7.40 -1.03
CA PHE A 114 4.68 -7.73 -1.77
C PHE A 114 4.97 -8.71 -2.92
N GLY A 115 6.01 -8.46 -3.69
CA GLY A 115 6.49 -9.40 -4.72
C GLY A 115 6.79 -10.79 -4.14
N GLY A 116 7.48 -10.85 -3.00
CA GLY A 116 7.75 -12.09 -2.29
C GLY A 116 6.49 -12.83 -1.83
N VAL A 117 5.48 -12.10 -1.35
CA VAL A 117 4.17 -12.68 -0.99
C VAL A 117 3.47 -13.29 -2.21
N LEU A 118 3.48 -12.59 -3.34
CA LEU A 118 2.87 -13.08 -4.58
C LEU A 118 3.59 -14.33 -5.13
N LEU A 119 4.91 -14.30 -5.15
CA LEU A 119 5.69 -15.46 -5.60
C LEU A 119 5.36 -16.70 -4.78
N ARG A 120 5.24 -16.58 -3.45
CA ARG A 120 4.83 -17.69 -2.58
C ARG A 120 3.40 -18.15 -2.88
N ALA A 121 2.47 -17.21 -3.01
CA ALA A 121 1.07 -17.54 -3.29
C ALA A 121 0.88 -18.26 -4.64
N PHE A 122 1.71 -17.97 -5.63
CA PHE A 122 1.66 -18.62 -6.94
C PHE A 122 2.47 -19.92 -7.00
N ALA A 123 3.47 -20.08 -6.12
CA ALA A 123 4.25 -21.32 -6.04
C ALA A 123 3.53 -22.46 -5.28
N GLU A 124 2.58 -22.11 -4.39
CA GLU A 124 1.78 -23.13 -3.70
C GLU A 124 0.76 -23.74 -4.68
N PRO A 125 0.78 -25.07 -4.90
CA PRO A 125 -0.22 -25.75 -5.74
C PRO A 125 -1.60 -25.48 -5.12
N ARG A 126 -2.52 -24.88 -5.88
CA ARG A 126 -3.92 -24.81 -5.47
C ARG A 126 -4.38 -26.23 -5.18
N ALA A 127 -4.70 -26.52 -3.91
CA ALA A 127 -5.30 -27.80 -3.54
C ALA A 127 -6.52 -27.99 -4.45
N ALA A 128 -6.42 -28.96 -5.35
CA ALA A 128 -7.52 -29.34 -6.22
C ALA A 128 -8.70 -29.62 -5.29
N SER A 129 -9.77 -28.82 -5.40
CA SER A 129 -11.02 -29.12 -4.75
C SER A 129 -11.48 -30.49 -5.26
N HIS A 130 -11.22 -31.54 -4.47
CA HIS A 130 -11.76 -32.86 -4.68
C HIS A 130 -13.29 -32.72 -4.60
N VAL A 131 -13.89 -32.53 -5.75
CA VAL A 131 -15.30 -32.86 -5.93
C VAL A 131 -15.36 -34.38 -5.77
N LEU A 132 -15.74 -34.81 -4.56
CA LEU A 132 -16.13 -36.20 -4.36
C LEU A 132 -17.28 -36.49 -5.30
N PRO A 133 -17.20 -37.49 -6.16
CA PRO A 133 -18.35 -37.87 -6.96
C PRO A 133 -19.47 -38.33 -6.01
N ALA A 134 -20.63 -37.66 -6.15
CA ALA A 134 -21.84 -38.05 -5.43
C ALA A 134 -22.05 -39.56 -5.57
N GLY A 135 -22.04 -40.23 -4.42
CA GLY A 135 -22.20 -41.70 -4.36
C GLY A 135 -23.51 -42.10 -5.08
N ARG A 136 -23.36 -43.02 -6.02
CA ARG A 136 -24.48 -43.81 -6.53
C ARG A 136 -25.04 -44.60 -5.36
N THR A 137 -26.21 -44.24 -4.90
CA THR A 137 -27.05 -45.16 -4.12
C THR A 137 -27.73 -46.11 -5.08
N ALA A 138 -27.37 -47.38 -4.98
CA ALA A 138 -28.12 -48.49 -5.58
C ALA A 138 -29.35 -48.78 -4.75
#